data_50443f1bb2180504545a4f96a5a64d4e
#
_entry.id   50443f1bb2180504545a4f96a5a64d4e
#
_cell.length_a   1.000
_cell.length_b   1.000
_cell.length_c   1.000
_cell.angle_alpha   90.00
_cell.angle_beta   90.00
_cell.angle_gamma   90.00
#
_symmetry.space_group_name_H-M   'P 1'
#
loop_
_entity.id
_entity.type
_entity.pdbx_description
1 polymer ?
#
loop_
_entity_poly.entity_id
_entity_poly.type
_entity_poly.pdbx_seq_one_letter_code
_entity_poly.pdbx_strand_id
1 'polypeptide(L)'
;MYYQIIKVKKEEIGLVWQLVKASPKVERIFLPCRSGELSVKIESEYYEINIVARSIPNDVAGRIIKMYAGEESGFRLSGLNLSKLPNFSAKVLRHACKIPRGKVATYSGLAAKLGSPHAARAVGTVLANNPFPIIIPCHRVVRADGSLGGFGGGLAMKKELLAKEGVFLDKKERVPLKYFWQ
;
A
#
# COMPACT_ATOMS: atom_id res chain seq x y z
N MET A 1 -18.24 5.68 -10.69
CA MET A 1 -17.16 5.06 -9.90
C MET A 1 -17.75 3.91 -9.10
N TYR A 2 -16.97 2.92 -8.68
CA TYR A 2 -17.45 1.72 -8.00
C TYR A 2 -16.63 1.44 -6.75
N TYR A 3 -17.23 0.74 -5.77
CA TYR A 3 -16.48 0.22 -4.64
C TYR A 3 -16.82 -1.25 -4.36
N GLN A 4 -15.92 -1.93 -3.66
CA GLN A 4 -16.11 -3.29 -3.17
C GLN A 4 -15.54 -3.41 -1.76
N ILE A 5 -16.28 -4.06 -0.87
CA ILE A 5 -15.76 -4.50 0.42
C ILE A 5 -15.29 -5.94 0.28
N ILE A 6 -14.04 -6.18 0.62
CA ILE A 6 -13.39 -7.48 0.58
C ILE A 6 -13.25 -7.97 2.01
N LYS A 7 -13.94 -9.06 2.36
CA LYS A 7 -13.84 -9.68 3.69
C LYS A 7 -12.61 -10.58 3.77
N VAL A 8 -11.79 -10.36 4.81
CA VAL A 8 -10.59 -11.16 5.09
C VAL A 8 -10.61 -11.56 6.55
N LYS A 9 -11.09 -12.78 6.85
CA LYS A 9 -11.32 -13.27 8.22
C LYS A 9 -12.31 -12.34 8.97
N LYS A 10 -11.82 -11.64 10.01
CA LYS A 10 -12.59 -10.69 10.83
C LYS A 10 -12.39 -9.22 10.43
N GLU A 11 -11.70 -8.98 9.32
CA GLU A 11 -11.36 -7.65 8.84
C GLU A 11 -11.96 -7.39 7.45
N GLU A 12 -12.08 -6.14 7.08
CA GLU A 12 -12.59 -5.70 5.78
C GLU A 12 -11.57 -4.77 5.11
N ILE A 13 -11.34 -4.97 3.82
CA ILE A 13 -10.54 -4.09 2.96
C ILE A 13 -11.50 -3.40 2.01
N GLY A 14 -11.44 -2.07 1.95
CA GLY A 14 -12.22 -1.30 0.99
C GLY A 14 -11.43 -1.07 -0.30
N LEU A 15 -12.09 -1.23 -1.43
CA LEU A 15 -11.54 -1.03 -2.75
C LEU A 15 -12.42 -0.07 -3.54
N VAL A 16 -11.86 1.06 -4.00
CA VAL A 16 -12.53 1.96 -4.95
C VAL A 16 -11.87 1.80 -6.32
N TRP A 17 -12.72 1.71 -7.37
CA TRP A 17 -12.26 1.47 -8.72
C TRP A 17 -13.16 2.11 -9.78
N GLN A 18 -12.66 2.24 -10.99
CA GLN A 18 -13.43 2.71 -12.15
C GLN A 18 -12.93 2.08 -13.45
N LEU A 19 -13.71 2.24 -14.51
CA LEU A 19 -13.26 1.91 -15.87
C LEU A 19 -12.51 3.11 -16.47
N VAL A 20 -11.30 2.86 -16.95
CA VAL A 20 -10.50 3.81 -17.73
C VAL A 20 -10.18 3.16 -19.06
N LYS A 21 -10.72 3.70 -20.16
CA LYS A 21 -10.60 3.09 -21.50
C LYS A 21 -11.02 1.60 -21.49
N ALA A 22 -12.20 1.33 -20.93
CA ALA A 22 -12.81 0.00 -20.76
C ALA A 22 -12.00 -0.98 -19.87
N SER A 23 -10.91 -0.56 -19.25
CA SER A 23 -10.13 -1.39 -18.33
C SER A 23 -10.37 -1.00 -16.88
N PRO A 24 -10.59 -1.96 -15.96
CA PRO A 24 -10.75 -1.66 -14.54
C PRO A 24 -9.43 -1.15 -13.95
N LYS A 25 -9.50 -0.04 -13.24
CA LYS A 25 -8.38 0.59 -12.53
C LYS A 25 -8.75 0.83 -11.07
N VAL A 26 -7.86 0.40 -10.18
CA VAL A 26 -7.97 0.72 -8.75
C VAL A 26 -7.64 2.19 -8.56
N GLU A 27 -8.51 2.91 -7.87
CA GLU A 27 -8.36 4.32 -7.49
C GLU A 27 -7.83 4.46 -6.07
N ARG A 28 -8.31 3.61 -5.16
CA ARG A 28 -7.92 3.64 -3.77
C ARG A 28 -8.16 2.31 -3.08
N ILE A 29 -7.32 2.00 -2.09
CA ILE A 29 -7.51 0.91 -1.14
C ILE A 29 -7.60 1.51 0.27
N PHE A 30 -8.62 1.12 1.00
CA PHE A 30 -8.78 1.40 2.41
C PHE A 30 -8.24 0.22 3.21
N LEU A 31 -7.27 0.48 4.08
CA LEU A 31 -6.70 -0.54 4.96
C LEU A 31 -7.77 -1.09 5.91
N PRO A 32 -7.62 -2.33 6.36
CA PRO A 32 -8.55 -2.94 7.27
C PRO A 32 -8.83 -2.09 8.50
N CYS A 33 -10.10 -1.97 8.84
CA CYS A 33 -10.54 -1.44 10.12
C CYS A 33 -11.50 -2.47 10.77
N ARG A 34 -11.55 -2.46 12.12
CA ARG A 34 -12.38 -3.40 12.89
C ARG A 34 -13.84 -2.99 13.01
N SER A 35 -14.21 -1.84 12.50
CA SER A 35 -15.46 -1.16 12.85
C SER A 35 -16.68 -1.54 12.01
N GLY A 36 -16.53 -2.36 10.95
CA GLY A 36 -17.67 -2.70 10.05
C GLY A 36 -18.28 -1.51 9.29
N GLU A 37 -17.72 -0.29 9.44
CA GLU A 37 -18.21 0.96 8.87
C GLU A 37 -17.47 1.38 7.59
N LEU A 38 -16.80 0.43 6.94
CA LEU A 38 -15.95 0.75 5.81
C LEU A 38 -16.75 1.26 4.59
N SER A 39 -17.94 0.71 4.36
CA SER A 39 -18.85 1.19 3.32
C SER A 39 -19.29 2.62 3.58
N VAL A 40 -19.73 2.93 4.80
CA VAL A 40 -20.13 4.29 5.21
C VAL A 40 -18.99 5.27 5.03
N LYS A 41 -17.77 4.89 5.43
CA LYS A 41 -16.58 5.71 5.24
C LYS A 41 -16.28 5.98 3.76
N ILE A 42 -16.38 4.96 2.91
CA ILE A 42 -16.15 5.11 1.47
C ILE A 42 -17.23 6.00 0.87
N GLU A 43 -18.50 5.75 1.17
CA GLU A 43 -19.63 6.53 0.67
C GLU A 43 -19.53 8.00 1.11
N SER A 44 -19.15 8.28 2.35
CA SER A 44 -18.95 9.65 2.84
C SER A 44 -17.77 10.36 2.18
N GLU A 45 -16.68 9.66 1.91
CA GLU A 45 -15.49 10.25 1.25
C GLU A 45 -15.73 10.53 -0.25
N TYR A 46 -16.69 9.81 -0.85
CA TYR A 46 -17.03 9.92 -2.27
C TYR A 46 -18.47 10.41 -2.50
N TYR A 47 -19.09 11.11 -1.53
CA TYR A 47 -20.50 11.51 -1.57
C TYR A 47 -20.85 12.37 -2.81
N GLU A 48 -19.91 13.17 -3.30
CA GLU A 48 -20.10 14.02 -4.49
C GLU A 48 -20.09 13.21 -5.81
N ILE A 49 -19.66 11.96 -5.78
CA ILE A 49 -19.41 11.13 -6.97
C ILE A 49 -20.26 9.88 -6.90
N ASN A 50 -21.49 9.90 -7.00
CA ASN A 50 -22.43 8.76 -7.07
C ASN A 50 -21.72 7.38 -7.18
N ILE A 51 -21.13 6.89 -6.06
CA ILE A 51 -20.36 5.65 -6.00
C ILE A 51 -21.29 4.46 -5.78
N VAL A 52 -21.11 3.38 -6.53
CA VAL A 52 -21.98 2.21 -6.51
C VAL A 52 -21.21 0.96 -6.07
N ALA A 53 -21.82 0.14 -5.21
CA ALA A 53 -21.27 -1.14 -4.81
C ALA A 53 -21.21 -2.10 -6.01
N ARG A 54 -20.01 -2.53 -6.40
CA ARG A 54 -19.77 -3.45 -7.51
C ARG A 54 -18.43 -4.16 -7.36
N SER A 55 -18.41 -5.47 -7.64
CA SER A 55 -17.17 -6.24 -7.64
C SER A 55 -16.28 -5.83 -8.81
N ILE A 56 -14.96 -5.69 -8.54
CA ILE A 56 -13.96 -5.44 -9.55
C ILE A 56 -13.69 -6.71 -10.37
N PRO A 57 -13.63 -6.66 -11.71
CA PRO A 57 -13.30 -7.81 -12.56
C PRO A 57 -11.86 -8.32 -12.41
N ASN A 58 -11.56 -9.45 -13.07
CA ASN A 58 -10.20 -9.99 -13.26
C ASN A 58 -9.48 -10.42 -11.97
N ASP A 59 -10.22 -10.95 -11.00
CA ASP A 59 -9.69 -11.47 -9.72
C ASP A 59 -8.78 -10.49 -8.95
N VAL A 60 -9.03 -9.20 -9.11
CA VAL A 60 -8.25 -8.16 -8.40
C VAL A 60 -8.41 -8.32 -6.88
N ALA A 61 -9.61 -8.60 -6.41
CA ALA A 61 -9.89 -8.80 -4.99
C ALA A 61 -9.09 -9.99 -4.42
N GLY A 62 -9.09 -11.14 -5.10
CA GLY A 62 -8.32 -12.32 -4.69
C GLY A 62 -6.82 -12.05 -4.62
N ARG A 63 -6.28 -11.29 -5.58
CA ARG A 63 -4.87 -10.88 -5.56
C ARG A 63 -4.55 -9.97 -4.38
N ILE A 64 -5.43 -9.04 -4.01
CA ILE A 64 -5.25 -8.18 -2.84
C ILE A 64 -5.26 -9.00 -1.55
N ILE A 65 -6.15 -10.00 -1.44
CA ILE A 65 -6.20 -10.93 -0.30
C ILE A 65 -4.86 -11.66 -0.15
N LYS A 66 -4.33 -12.23 -1.23
CA LYS A 66 -3.02 -12.91 -1.23
C LYS A 66 -1.90 -11.98 -0.76
N MET A 67 -1.83 -10.76 -1.31
CA MET A 67 -0.82 -9.78 -0.89
C MET A 67 -0.97 -9.41 0.59
N TYR A 68 -2.19 -9.26 1.09
CA TYR A 68 -2.43 -8.98 2.50
C TYR A 68 -2.05 -10.16 3.41
N ALA A 69 -2.15 -11.39 2.90
CA ALA A 69 -1.64 -12.59 3.57
C ALA A 69 -0.11 -12.72 3.53
N GLY A 70 0.59 -11.82 2.83
CA GLY A 70 2.04 -11.86 2.64
C GLY A 70 2.47 -12.77 1.49
N GLU A 71 1.56 -13.14 0.58
CA GLU A 71 1.82 -14.00 -0.57
C GLU A 71 2.09 -13.16 -1.83
N GLU A 72 2.76 -13.76 -2.82
CA GLU A 72 2.88 -13.17 -4.15
C GLU A 72 1.58 -13.34 -4.94
N SER A 73 1.14 -12.28 -5.62
CA SER A 73 -0.13 -12.30 -6.35
C SER A 73 -0.01 -11.97 -7.85
N GLY A 74 1.17 -11.58 -8.31
CA GLY A 74 1.38 -11.15 -9.69
C GLY A 74 0.58 -9.89 -10.06
N PHE A 75 0.19 -9.04 -9.09
CA PHE A 75 -0.53 -7.81 -9.38
C PHE A 75 0.35 -6.83 -10.16
N ARG A 76 -0.18 -6.30 -11.27
CA ARG A 76 0.55 -5.36 -12.12
C ARG A 76 0.17 -3.91 -11.83
N LEU A 77 1.15 -3.01 -11.79
CA LEU A 77 0.94 -1.57 -11.62
C LEU A 77 0.00 -0.95 -12.66
N SER A 78 -0.12 -1.56 -13.84
CA SER A 78 -1.09 -1.15 -14.87
C SER A 78 -2.54 -1.26 -14.40
N GLY A 79 -2.84 -2.03 -13.36
CA GLY A 79 -4.16 -2.10 -12.71
C GLY A 79 -4.48 -0.90 -11.79
N LEU A 80 -3.51 -0.01 -11.52
CA LEU A 80 -3.69 1.16 -10.67
C LEU A 80 -3.87 2.43 -11.52
N ASN A 81 -4.66 3.38 -11.04
CA ASN A 81 -4.78 4.69 -11.67
C ASN A 81 -3.72 5.67 -11.12
N LEU A 82 -2.47 5.45 -11.52
CA LEU A 82 -1.35 6.33 -11.12
C LEU A 82 -1.34 7.66 -11.85
N SER A 83 -2.10 7.83 -12.94
CA SER A 83 -2.08 9.05 -13.77
C SER A 83 -2.65 10.28 -13.09
N LYS A 84 -3.46 10.10 -12.05
CA LYS A 84 -4.00 11.20 -11.23
C LYS A 84 -3.02 11.74 -10.20
N LEU A 85 -1.89 11.06 -9.99
CA LEU A 85 -0.92 11.46 -8.98
C LEU A 85 0.11 12.45 -9.55
N PRO A 86 0.62 13.39 -8.73
CA PRO A 86 1.76 14.21 -9.10
C PRO A 86 2.95 13.34 -9.55
N ASN A 87 3.73 13.84 -10.52
CA ASN A 87 4.83 13.08 -11.11
C ASN A 87 5.82 12.51 -10.08
N PHE A 88 6.18 13.32 -9.07
CA PHE A 88 7.08 12.87 -8.01
C PHE A 88 6.46 11.72 -7.20
N SER A 89 5.18 11.84 -6.81
CA SER A 89 4.46 10.81 -6.07
C SER A 89 4.38 9.50 -6.86
N ALA A 90 4.04 9.57 -8.15
CA ALA A 90 4.00 8.40 -9.02
C ALA A 90 5.37 7.72 -9.15
N LYS A 91 6.47 8.51 -9.24
CA LYS A 91 7.84 7.96 -9.26
C LYS A 91 8.19 7.26 -7.95
N VAL A 92 7.93 7.89 -6.80
CA VAL A 92 8.17 7.28 -5.47
C VAL A 92 7.43 5.95 -5.34
N LEU A 93 6.13 5.94 -5.65
CA LEU A 93 5.29 4.75 -5.51
C LEU A 93 5.74 3.61 -6.45
N ARG A 94 6.12 3.92 -7.69
CA ARG A 94 6.70 2.93 -8.61
C ARG A 94 8.01 2.34 -8.10
N HIS A 95 8.86 3.13 -7.45
CA HIS A 95 10.10 2.62 -6.85
C HIS A 95 9.84 1.80 -5.59
N ALA A 96 8.88 2.20 -4.76
CA ALA A 96 8.47 1.40 -3.61
C ALA A 96 8.01 -0.02 -4.01
N CYS A 97 7.34 -0.17 -5.15
CA CYS A 97 6.95 -1.48 -5.69
C CYS A 97 8.14 -2.38 -6.08
N LYS A 98 9.32 -1.83 -6.27
CA LYS A 98 10.52 -2.63 -6.60
C LYS A 98 11.16 -3.27 -5.37
N ILE A 99 10.77 -2.86 -4.16
CA ILE A 99 11.27 -3.47 -2.92
C ILE A 99 10.75 -4.90 -2.84
N PRO A 100 11.63 -5.92 -2.87
CA PRO A 100 11.18 -7.31 -2.88
C PRO A 100 10.45 -7.69 -1.59
N ARG A 101 9.60 -8.71 -1.67
CA ARG A 101 9.04 -9.36 -0.48
C ARG A 101 10.16 -9.87 0.41
N GLY A 102 10.01 -9.75 1.73
CA GLY A 102 11.04 -10.13 2.70
C GLY A 102 12.21 -9.15 2.80
N LYS A 103 12.13 -8.02 2.12
CA LYS A 103 13.14 -6.95 2.17
C LYS A 103 12.51 -5.61 2.54
N VAL A 104 13.34 -4.72 3.09
CA VAL A 104 12.96 -3.34 3.41
C VAL A 104 13.94 -2.36 2.76
N ALA A 105 13.48 -1.14 2.51
CA ALA A 105 14.33 -0.01 2.10
C ALA A 105 14.23 1.12 3.12
N THR A 106 15.19 2.02 3.15
CA THR A 106 15.07 3.24 3.95
C THR A 106 14.43 4.37 3.12
N TYR A 107 13.80 5.34 3.80
CA TYR A 107 13.31 6.56 3.12
C TYR A 107 14.44 7.26 2.35
N SER A 108 15.64 7.36 2.94
CA SER A 108 16.81 7.95 2.29
C SER A 108 17.34 7.10 1.14
N GLY A 109 17.38 5.77 1.28
CA GLY A 109 17.77 4.86 0.20
C GLY A 109 16.82 4.95 -0.99
N LEU A 110 15.51 5.04 -0.73
CA LEU A 110 14.53 5.22 -1.80
C LEU A 110 14.68 6.59 -2.48
N ALA A 111 14.94 7.66 -1.71
CA ALA A 111 15.21 9.00 -2.24
C ALA A 111 16.48 9.03 -3.12
N ALA A 112 17.55 8.35 -2.69
CA ALA A 112 18.79 8.24 -3.47
C ALA A 112 18.56 7.49 -4.81
N LYS A 113 17.82 6.37 -4.80
CA LYS A 113 17.44 5.64 -6.03
C LYS A 113 16.57 6.46 -7.00
N LEU A 114 15.92 7.51 -6.51
CA LEU A 114 15.15 8.48 -7.32
C LEU A 114 16.03 9.63 -7.87
N GLY A 115 17.33 9.65 -7.58
CA GLY A 115 18.23 10.75 -7.94
C GLY A 115 18.02 12.01 -7.08
N SER A 116 17.37 11.89 -5.92
CA SER A 116 17.04 13.00 -5.03
C SER A 116 17.38 12.66 -3.57
N PRO A 117 18.68 12.50 -3.21
CA PRO A 117 19.11 11.95 -1.92
C PRO A 117 18.62 12.77 -0.70
N HIS A 118 18.37 14.07 -0.87
CA HIS A 118 17.85 14.94 0.18
C HIS A 118 16.31 14.90 0.32
N ALA A 119 15.60 14.15 -0.52
CA ALA A 119 14.15 14.14 -0.56
C ALA A 119 13.51 13.10 0.41
N ALA A 120 14.22 12.58 1.40
CA ALA A 120 13.73 11.52 2.30
C ALA A 120 12.41 11.90 3.01
N ARG A 121 12.23 13.16 3.43
CA ARG A 121 10.98 13.64 4.03
C ARG A 121 9.84 13.66 3.02
N ALA A 122 10.09 14.14 1.79
CA ALA A 122 9.09 14.16 0.73
C ALA A 122 8.68 12.74 0.32
N VAL A 123 9.63 11.80 0.26
CA VAL A 123 9.34 10.36 0.09
C VAL A 123 8.43 9.86 1.21
N GLY A 124 8.74 10.21 2.46
CA GLY A 124 7.90 9.85 3.61
C GLY A 124 6.47 10.37 3.50
N THR A 125 6.29 11.65 3.09
CA THR A 125 4.97 12.25 2.86
C THR A 125 4.19 11.52 1.76
N VAL A 126 4.84 11.18 0.64
CA VAL A 126 4.20 10.41 -0.44
C VAL A 126 3.75 9.04 0.04
N LEU A 127 4.60 8.33 0.79
CA LEU A 127 4.28 6.99 1.30
C LEU A 127 3.20 7.01 2.38
N ALA A 128 3.12 8.08 3.18
CA ALA A 128 2.03 8.27 4.15
C ALA A 128 0.68 8.49 3.47
N ASN A 129 0.68 9.13 2.29
CA ASN A 129 -0.51 9.40 1.47
C ASN A 129 -0.69 8.37 0.33
N ASN A 130 -0.07 7.19 0.42
CA ASN A 130 -0.20 6.16 -0.59
C ASN A 130 -1.67 5.70 -0.74
N PRO A 131 -2.31 5.91 -1.90
CA PRO A 131 -3.70 5.50 -2.10
C PRO A 131 -3.85 4.00 -2.39
N PHE A 132 -2.76 3.27 -2.55
CA PHE A 132 -2.74 1.85 -2.92
C PHE A 132 -1.96 0.98 -1.91
N PRO A 133 -2.21 1.13 -0.59
CA PRO A 133 -1.51 0.31 0.39
C PRO A 133 -1.71 -1.18 0.09
N ILE A 134 -0.83 -2.04 0.58
CA ILE A 134 -0.75 -3.47 0.27
C ILE A 134 -0.19 -3.71 -1.14
N ILE A 135 -0.82 -3.19 -2.20
CA ILE A 135 -0.32 -3.32 -3.58
C ILE A 135 1.01 -2.57 -3.73
N ILE A 136 1.06 -1.31 -3.29
CA ILE A 136 2.31 -0.56 -3.19
C ILE A 136 2.81 -0.72 -1.75
N PRO A 137 3.90 -1.46 -1.54
CA PRO A 137 4.29 -1.95 -0.23
C PRO A 137 5.01 -0.87 0.60
N CYS A 138 4.31 0.25 0.91
CA CYS A 138 4.87 1.30 1.74
C CYS A 138 5.24 0.82 3.16
N HIS A 139 4.69 -0.31 3.63
CA HIS A 139 5.09 -0.97 4.87
C HIS A 139 6.54 -1.50 4.83
N ARG A 140 7.12 -1.75 3.64
CA ARG A 140 8.53 -2.16 3.47
C ARG A 140 9.52 -0.99 3.56
N VAL A 141 9.05 0.25 3.80
CA VAL A 141 9.95 1.41 3.95
C VAL A 141 10.06 1.79 5.42
N VAL A 142 11.30 1.83 5.91
CA VAL A 142 11.66 2.03 7.33
C VAL A 142 12.64 3.20 7.48
N ARG A 143 12.94 3.60 8.72
CA ARG A 143 13.96 4.61 8.99
C ARG A 143 15.37 4.04 8.82
N ALA A 144 16.36 4.90 8.69
CA ALA A 144 17.77 4.51 8.50
C ALA A 144 18.33 3.70 9.68
N ASP A 145 17.82 3.94 10.89
CA ASP A 145 18.19 3.21 12.11
C ASP A 145 17.46 1.86 12.28
N GLY A 146 16.65 1.46 11.29
CA GLY A 146 15.84 0.24 11.30
C GLY A 146 14.49 0.37 12.01
N SER A 147 14.18 1.48 12.68
CA SER A 147 12.86 1.69 13.28
C SER A 147 11.77 1.82 12.22
N LEU A 148 10.55 1.37 12.52
CA LEU A 148 9.50 1.16 11.51
C LEU A 148 9.08 2.44 10.76
N GLY A 149 9.12 3.62 11.41
CA GLY A 149 8.53 4.82 10.84
C GLY A 149 7.00 4.72 10.75
N GLY A 150 6.34 5.75 10.21
CA GLY A 150 4.88 5.80 10.11
C GLY A 150 4.26 4.77 9.16
N PHE A 151 2.97 4.48 9.37
CA PHE A 151 2.13 3.68 8.47
C PHE A 151 0.65 4.06 8.66
N GLY A 152 -0.12 4.12 7.58
CA GLY A 152 -1.54 4.53 7.63
C GLY A 152 -2.43 3.61 8.46
N GLY A 153 -2.11 2.31 8.54
CA GLY A 153 -2.79 1.33 9.38
C GLY A 153 -2.20 1.20 10.80
N GLY A 154 -1.27 2.09 11.19
CA GLY A 154 -0.58 2.02 12.47
C GLY A 154 0.61 1.07 12.49
N LEU A 155 1.46 1.20 13.53
CA LEU A 155 2.71 0.43 13.63
C LEU A 155 2.46 -1.06 13.86
N ALA A 156 1.41 -1.43 14.58
CA ALA A 156 1.04 -2.83 14.83
C ALA A 156 0.75 -3.56 13.50
N MET A 157 -0.05 -2.97 12.62
CA MET A 157 -0.34 -3.53 11.30
C MET A 157 0.91 -3.58 10.42
N LYS A 158 1.77 -2.54 10.47
CA LYS A 158 3.04 -2.56 9.73
C LYS A 158 3.93 -3.72 10.15
N LYS A 159 4.08 -3.94 11.46
CA LYS A 159 4.85 -5.06 12.03
C LYS A 159 4.27 -6.41 11.59
N GLU A 160 2.94 -6.54 11.63
CA GLU A 160 2.25 -7.74 11.18
C GLU A 160 2.47 -8.03 9.68
N LEU A 161 2.34 -7.02 8.81
CA LEU A 161 2.58 -7.17 7.38
C LEU A 161 4.02 -7.59 7.09
N LEU A 162 5.00 -6.97 7.76
CA LEU A 162 6.41 -7.35 7.65
C LEU A 162 6.65 -8.80 8.13
N ALA A 163 6.05 -9.20 9.24
CA ALA A 163 6.16 -10.57 9.76
C ALA A 163 5.56 -11.61 8.79
N LYS A 164 4.41 -11.32 8.17
CA LYS A 164 3.81 -12.17 7.11
C LYS A 164 4.74 -12.34 5.91
N GLU A 165 5.64 -11.39 5.68
CA GLU A 165 6.65 -11.44 4.62
C GLU A 165 7.99 -12.03 5.07
N GLY A 166 8.09 -12.51 6.31
CA GLY A 166 9.31 -13.10 6.87
C GLY A 166 10.32 -12.08 7.40
N VAL A 167 9.93 -10.81 7.58
CA VAL A 167 10.75 -9.77 8.17
C VAL A 167 10.41 -9.62 9.65
N PHE A 168 11.31 -10.01 10.53
CA PHE A 168 11.14 -9.96 11.98
C PHE A 168 12.03 -8.89 12.60
N LEU A 169 11.48 -8.15 13.56
CA LEU A 169 12.19 -7.13 14.30
C LEU A 169 13.07 -7.78 15.39
N ASP A 170 14.13 -7.08 15.75
CA ASP A 170 15.01 -7.45 16.88
C ASP A 170 14.39 -7.08 18.24
N LYS A 171 15.13 -7.34 19.33
CA LYS A 171 14.71 -7.02 20.72
C LYS A 171 14.52 -5.51 20.95
N LYS A 172 15.06 -4.65 20.09
CA LYS A 172 14.92 -3.18 20.14
C LYS A 172 13.82 -2.65 19.21
N GLU A 173 12.93 -3.54 18.72
CA GLU A 173 11.86 -3.22 17.77
C GLU A 173 12.38 -2.58 16.47
N ARG A 174 13.55 -3.02 15.98
CA ARG A 174 14.18 -2.56 14.73
C ARG A 174 14.31 -3.69 13.73
N VAL A 175 14.25 -3.35 12.45
CA VAL A 175 14.51 -4.29 11.36
C VAL A 175 16.02 -4.53 11.24
N PRO A 176 16.51 -5.78 11.39
CA PRO A 176 17.91 -6.13 11.23
C PRO A 176 18.45 -5.86 9.81
N LEU A 177 19.75 -5.54 9.69
CA LEU A 177 20.42 -5.21 8.42
C LEU A 177 20.27 -6.29 7.34
N LYS A 178 20.18 -7.57 7.71
CA LYS A 178 20.01 -8.69 6.75
C LYS A 178 18.77 -8.58 5.86
N TYR A 179 17.77 -7.78 6.27
CA TYR A 179 16.55 -7.54 5.50
C TYR A 179 16.63 -6.33 4.59
N PHE A 180 17.66 -5.50 4.70
CA PHE A 180 17.76 -4.30 3.87
C PHE A 180 18.03 -4.65 2.41
N TRP A 181 17.27 -4.05 1.52
CA TRP A 181 17.44 -4.13 0.08
C TRP A 181 18.54 -3.17 -0.39
N GLN A 182 19.53 -3.71 -1.04
CA GLN A 182 20.65 -2.98 -1.63
C GLN A 182 20.29 -2.43 -3.01
#